data_5dd1716fa59abc5bf28092c595056b7d
#
_entry.id   5dd1716fa59abc5bf28092c595056b7d
#
_cell.length_a   1.000
_cell.length_b   1.000
_cell.length_c   1.000
_cell.angle_alpha   90.00
_cell.angle_beta   90.00
_cell.angle_gamma   90.00
#
_symmetry.space_group_name_H-M   'P 1'
#
loop_
_entity.id
_entity.type
_entity.pdbx_description
1 polymer ?
#
loop_
_entity_poly.entity_id
_entity_poly.type
_entity_poly.pdbx_seq_one_letter_code
_entity_poly.pdbx_strand_id
1 'polypeptide(L)'
;MKALVIGAGGVGSAIANIASRRSFISEMVLADRNLSRAEAAVTKLKDSRFSAAEVNAAELEDVRALIRKANPDIVVNAVDPRFVMPIFLACEIENVNYMDMAMSLSRPHPHYPNSETGVKLGDEQFARDWNWCERGIYAVVGMG
;
A
#
# COMPACT_ATOMS: atom_id res chain seq x y z
N MET A 1 5.94 -12.90 9.79
CA MET A 1 5.01 -11.98 9.10
C MET A 1 5.43 -11.84 7.66
N LYS A 2 4.49 -12.02 6.74
CA LYS A 2 4.67 -11.76 5.30
C LYS A 2 4.19 -10.36 4.96
N ALA A 3 4.97 -9.59 4.23
CA ALA A 3 4.62 -8.22 3.84
C ALA A 3 4.65 -8.05 2.33
N LEU A 4 3.70 -7.29 1.80
CA LEU A 4 3.72 -6.79 0.42
C LEU A 4 3.92 -5.27 0.49
N VAL A 5 5.00 -4.76 -0.07
CA VAL A 5 5.27 -3.32 -0.17
C VAL A 5 5.06 -2.90 -1.61
N ILE A 6 4.12 -1.99 -1.85
CA ILE A 6 3.83 -1.44 -3.18
C ILE A 6 4.50 -0.08 -3.32
N GLY A 7 5.44 0.02 -4.24
CA GLY A 7 6.31 1.16 -4.49
C GLY A 7 7.77 0.86 -4.10
N ALA A 8 8.66 0.70 -5.09
CA ALA A 8 10.10 0.50 -4.90
C ALA A 8 10.91 1.80 -5.04
N GLY A 9 10.28 2.94 -4.74
CA GLY A 9 10.93 4.24 -4.64
C GLY A 9 11.79 4.38 -3.37
N GLY A 10 12.12 5.61 -3.00
CA GLY A 10 12.94 5.90 -1.82
C GLY A 10 12.37 5.28 -0.53
N VAL A 11 11.06 5.47 -0.29
CA VAL A 11 10.38 4.97 0.92
C VAL A 11 10.33 3.45 0.92
N GLY A 12 9.82 2.81 -0.14
CA GLY A 12 9.71 1.35 -0.18
C GLY A 12 11.06 0.65 -0.13
N SER A 13 12.09 1.18 -0.78
CA SER A 13 13.46 0.65 -0.68
C SER A 13 14.03 0.80 0.73
N ALA A 14 13.72 1.90 1.43
CA ALA A 14 14.11 2.08 2.82
C ALA A 14 13.41 1.09 3.76
N ILE A 15 12.10 0.89 3.56
CA ILE A 15 11.32 -0.12 4.29
C ILE A 15 11.94 -1.50 4.11
N ALA A 16 12.23 -1.93 2.87
CA ALA A 16 12.84 -3.23 2.60
C ALA A 16 14.22 -3.37 3.27
N ASN A 17 15.04 -2.32 3.23
CA ASN A 17 16.36 -2.32 3.88
C ASN A 17 16.26 -2.43 5.41
N ILE A 18 15.32 -1.74 6.04
CA ILE A 18 15.09 -1.84 7.48
C ILE A 18 14.54 -3.23 7.83
N ALA A 19 13.59 -3.74 7.05
CA ALA A 19 12.94 -5.04 7.24
C ALA A 19 13.94 -6.20 7.14
N SER A 20 14.96 -6.10 6.29
CA SER A 20 16.00 -7.16 6.17
C SER A 20 16.75 -7.42 7.46
N ARG A 21 16.78 -6.45 8.37
CA ARG A 21 17.40 -6.57 9.69
C ARG A 21 16.42 -7.06 10.79
N ARG A 22 15.19 -7.41 10.41
CA ARG A 22 14.13 -7.80 11.35
C ARG A 22 13.79 -9.28 11.18
N SER A 23 13.92 -10.04 12.26
CA SER A 23 13.66 -11.49 12.27
C SER A 23 12.18 -11.83 12.17
N PHE A 24 11.28 -10.92 12.57
CA PHE A 24 9.83 -11.15 12.49
C PHE A 24 9.28 -11.04 11.04
N ILE A 25 10.04 -10.48 10.10
CA ILE A 25 9.69 -10.51 8.68
C ILE A 25 10.19 -11.84 8.10
N SER A 26 9.27 -12.74 7.80
CA SER A 26 9.58 -14.05 7.22
C SER A 26 9.69 -14.00 5.70
N GLU A 27 8.93 -13.09 5.06
CA GLU A 27 8.90 -12.90 3.61
C GLU A 27 8.47 -11.47 3.28
N MET A 28 9.05 -10.88 2.24
CA MET A 28 8.62 -9.58 1.72
C MET A 28 8.66 -9.56 0.20
N VAL A 29 7.53 -9.16 -0.40
CA VAL A 29 7.45 -8.84 -1.83
C VAL A 29 7.53 -7.32 -1.96
N LEU A 30 8.52 -6.81 -2.69
CA LEU A 30 8.62 -5.41 -3.07
C LEU A 30 8.11 -5.26 -4.50
N ALA A 31 7.03 -4.52 -4.70
CA ALA A 31 6.38 -4.38 -5.99
C ALA A 31 6.45 -2.95 -6.51
N ASP A 32 6.61 -2.79 -7.82
CA ASP A 32 6.61 -1.49 -8.48
C ASP A 32 6.07 -1.65 -9.91
N ARG A 33 5.59 -0.57 -10.50
CA ARG A 33 5.22 -0.55 -11.93
C ARG A 33 6.43 -0.83 -12.83
N ASN A 34 7.62 -0.46 -12.37
CA ASN A 34 8.88 -0.78 -13.01
C ASN A 34 9.55 -1.95 -12.28
N LEU A 35 9.36 -3.17 -12.79
CA LEU A 35 9.93 -4.39 -12.23
C LEU A 35 11.43 -4.27 -11.97
N SER A 36 12.19 -3.72 -12.92
CA SER A 36 13.66 -3.58 -12.79
C SER A 36 14.06 -2.72 -11.58
N ARG A 37 13.23 -1.74 -11.18
CA ARG A 37 13.46 -0.94 -9.97
C ARG A 37 13.29 -1.79 -8.72
N ALA A 38 12.24 -2.60 -8.66
CA ALA A 38 11.99 -3.49 -7.54
C ALA A 38 13.11 -4.56 -7.44
N GLU A 39 13.49 -5.18 -8.55
CA GLU A 39 14.59 -6.15 -8.64
C GLU A 39 15.92 -5.55 -8.16
N ALA A 40 16.26 -4.34 -8.61
CA ALA A 40 17.48 -3.66 -8.20
C ALA A 40 17.52 -3.36 -6.69
N ALA A 41 16.37 -3.03 -6.08
CA ALA A 41 16.27 -2.81 -4.65
C ALA A 41 16.44 -4.11 -3.87
N VAL A 42 15.77 -5.17 -4.28
CA VAL A 42 15.82 -6.50 -3.63
C VAL A 42 17.21 -7.13 -3.75
N THR A 43 17.84 -7.08 -4.92
CA THR A 43 19.16 -7.66 -5.17
C THR A 43 20.22 -7.08 -4.23
N LYS A 44 20.12 -5.80 -3.87
CA LYS A 44 21.05 -5.14 -2.94
C LYS A 44 20.98 -5.71 -1.52
N LEU A 45 19.85 -6.28 -1.12
CA LEU A 45 19.65 -6.81 0.23
C LEU A 45 20.40 -8.15 0.44
N LYS A 46 20.63 -8.92 -0.63
CA LYS A 46 21.26 -10.25 -0.60
C LYS A 46 20.58 -11.20 0.40
N ASP A 47 19.27 -11.16 0.45
CA ASP A 47 18.44 -11.88 1.42
C ASP A 47 17.31 -12.59 0.67
N SER A 48 17.28 -13.91 0.74
CA SER A 48 16.32 -14.76 0.00
C SER A 48 14.86 -14.62 0.47
N ARG A 49 14.62 -13.95 1.59
CA ARG A 49 13.27 -13.62 2.08
C ARG A 49 12.58 -12.54 1.23
N PHE A 50 13.34 -11.82 0.40
CA PHE A 50 12.86 -10.67 -0.37
C PHE A 50 12.78 -11.03 -1.84
N SER A 51 11.65 -10.71 -2.45
CA SER A 51 11.40 -10.90 -3.88
C SER A 51 10.82 -9.64 -4.50
N ALA A 52 10.91 -9.55 -5.83
CA ALA A 52 10.36 -8.43 -6.60
C ALA A 52 9.12 -8.85 -7.37
N ALA A 53 8.19 -7.92 -7.58
CA ALA A 53 7.02 -8.12 -8.45
C ALA A 53 6.70 -6.85 -9.24
N GLU A 54 6.01 -7.03 -10.37
CA GLU A 54 5.42 -5.93 -11.12
C GLU A 54 3.96 -5.73 -10.70
N VAL A 55 3.51 -4.46 -10.57
CA VAL A 55 2.12 -4.12 -10.32
C VAL A 55 1.79 -2.72 -10.82
N ASN A 56 0.66 -2.55 -11.48
CA ASN A 56 0.10 -1.23 -11.73
C ASN A 56 -0.79 -0.83 -10.56
N ALA A 57 -0.30 0.02 -9.68
CA ALA A 57 -1.02 0.50 -8.49
C ALA A 57 -2.30 1.30 -8.81
N ALA A 58 -2.49 1.75 -10.05
CA ALA A 58 -3.72 2.41 -10.50
C ALA A 58 -4.86 1.41 -10.81
N GLU A 59 -4.52 0.15 -11.06
CA GLU A 59 -5.48 -0.88 -11.47
C GLU A 59 -5.83 -1.79 -10.29
N LEU A 60 -7.08 -1.68 -9.83
CA LEU A 60 -7.59 -2.45 -8.69
C LEU A 60 -7.36 -3.96 -8.86
N GLU A 61 -7.65 -4.51 -10.03
CA GLU A 61 -7.53 -5.95 -10.27
C GLU A 61 -6.08 -6.44 -10.32
N ASP A 62 -5.14 -5.63 -10.81
CA ASP A 62 -3.71 -5.95 -10.76
C ASP A 62 -3.23 -6.06 -9.32
N VAL A 63 -3.62 -5.10 -8.48
CA VAL A 63 -3.28 -5.11 -7.04
C VAL A 63 -3.89 -6.32 -6.35
N ARG A 64 -5.17 -6.62 -6.60
CA ARG A 64 -5.86 -7.80 -6.07
C ARG A 64 -5.18 -9.10 -6.48
N ALA A 65 -4.83 -9.23 -7.75
CA ALA A 65 -4.13 -10.41 -8.28
C ALA A 65 -2.78 -10.62 -7.57
N LEU A 66 -2.03 -9.53 -7.34
CA LEU A 66 -0.77 -9.59 -6.61
C LEU A 66 -0.97 -9.96 -5.13
N ILE A 67 -1.97 -9.39 -4.46
CA ILE A 67 -2.30 -9.74 -3.06
C ILE A 67 -2.61 -11.23 -2.95
N ARG A 68 -3.46 -11.77 -3.81
CA ARG A 68 -3.79 -13.21 -3.83
C ARG A 68 -2.56 -14.09 -4.06
N LYS A 69 -1.67 -13.67 -4.96
CA LYS A 69 -0.42 -14.40 -5.27
C LYS A 69 0.58 -14.37 -4.12
N ALA A 70 0.78 -13.20 -3.51
CA ALA A 70 1.75 -13.00 -2.42
C ALA A 70 1.23 -13.51 -1.08
N ASN A 71 -0.08 -13.55 -0.89
CA ASN A 71 -0.77 -13.92 0.36
C ASN A 71 -0.13 -13.27 1.61
N PRO A 72 -0.06 -11.93 1.66
CA PRO A 72 0.61 -11.22 2.74
C PRO A 72 -0.28 -11.07 3.98
N ASP A 73 0.33 -10.91 5.14
CA ASP A 73 -0.35 -10.51 6.37
C ASP A 73 -0.70 -9.01 6.38
N ILE A 74 0.10 -8.22 5.65
CA ILE A 74 -0.04 -6.77 5.53
C ILE A 74 0.44 -6.26 4.18
N VAL A 75 -0.29 -5.28 3.63
CA VAL A 75 0.12 -4.47 2.48
C VAL A 75 0.56 -3.10 2.97
N VAL A 76 1.76 -2.67 2.59
CA VAL A 76 2.30 -1.34 2.86
C VAL A 76 2.33 -0.54 1.56
N ASN A 77 1.54 0.51 1.51
CA ASN A 77 1.46 1.41 0.37
C ASN A 77 2.53 2.51 0.48
N ALA A 78 3.53 2.46 -0.38
CA ALA A 78 4.65 3.41 -0.46
C ALA A 78 4.70 4.14 -1.80
N VAL A 79 3.54 4.31 -2.46
CA VAL A 79 3.41 5.04 -3.73
C VAL A 79 2.79 6.43 -3.52
N ASP A 80 2.69 7.18 -4.62
CA ASP A 80 2.04 8.49 -4.67
C ASP A 80 0.59 8.43 -4.15
N PRO A 81 0.13 9.42 -3.37
CA PRO A 81 -1.23 9.47 -2.80
C PRO A 81 -2.38 9.30 -3.78
N ARG A 82 -2.17 9.61 -5.08
CA ARG A 82 -3.17 9.39 -6.14
C ARG A 82 -3.58 7.92 -6.29
N PHE A 83 -2.74 6.99 -5.86
CA PHE A 83 -2.98 5.55 -5.97
C PHE A 83 -3.41 4.90 -4.64
N VAL A 84 -3.72 5.71 -3.62
CA VAL A 84 -4.13 5.20 -2.30
C VAL A 84 -5.40 4.35 -2.41
N MET A 85 -6.45 4.88 -3.03
CA MET A 85 -7.76 4.21 -3.03
C MET A 85 -7.80 2.87 -3.76
N PRO A 86 -7.19 2.69 -4.95
CA PRO A 86 -7.13 1.37 -5.58
C PRO A 86 -6.46 0.30 -4.70
N ILE A 87 -5.35 0.64 -4.03
CA ILE A 87 -4.65 -0.30 -3.15
C ILE A 87 -5.46 -0.58 -1.87
N PHE A 88 -6.00 0.47 -1.25
CA PHE A 88 -6.82 0.38 -0.06
C PHE A 88 -8.06 -0.51 -0.27
N LEU A 89 -8.79 -0.30 -1.37
CA LEU A 89 -9.95 -1.10 -1.74
C LEU A 89 -9.58 -2.56 -2.08
N ALA A 90 -8.43 -2.79 -2.73
CA ALA A 90 -7.93 -4.12 -2.98
C ALA A 90 -7.69 -4.89 -1.67
N CYS A 91 -7.09 -4.23 -0.66
CA CYS A 91 -6.86 -4.82 0.65
C CYS A 91 -8.15 -5.14 1.38
N GLU A 92 -9.15 -4.25 1.33
CA GLU A 92 -10.47 -4.49 1.89
C GLU A 92 -11.14 -5.71 1.26
N ILE A 93 -11.14 -5.80 -0.09
CA ILE A 93 -11.78 -6.90 -0.82
C ILE A 93 -11.08 -8.25 -0.53
N GLU A 94 -9.76 -8.25 -0.48
CA GLU A 94 -8.97 -9.47 -0.26
C GLU A 94 -8.77 -9.79 1.24
N ASN A 95 -9.39 -9.02 2.15
CA ASN A 95 -9.33 -9.18 3.62
C ASN A 95 -7.89 -9.20 4.17
N VAL A 96 -7.07 -8.23 3.78
CA VAL A 96 -5.70 -8.10 4.24
C VAL A 96 -5.47 -6.76 4.93
N ASN A 97 -4.63 -6.73 5.97
CA ASN A 97 -4.30 -5.50 6.68
C ASN A 97 -3.57 -4.50 5.77
N TYR A 98 -3.74 -3.23 6.04
CA TYR A 98 -3.22 -2.15 5.22
C TYR A 98 -2.49 -1.08 6.04
N MET A 99 -1.46 -0.50 5.45
CA MET A 99 -0.78 0.69 5.98
C MET A 99 -0.38 1.60 4.82
N ASP A 100 -0.53 2.92 5.00
CA ASP A 100 0.02 3.90 4.07
C ASP A 100 0.80 5.04 4.77
N MET A 101 1.58 5.75 3.97
CA MET A 101 2.33 6.92 4.40
C MET A 101 1.51 8.20 4.21
N ALA A 102 0.55 8.19 3.30
CA ALA A 102 -0.28 9.35 2.98
C ALA A 102 -1.74 8.90 2.83
N MET A 103 -2.66 9.64 3.35
CA MET A 103 -4.10 9.40 3.22
C MET A 103 -4.60 9.66 1.79
N SER A 104 -5.85 9.27 1.51
CA SER A 104 -6.57 9.68 0.30
C SER A 104 -6.64 11.21 0.19
N LEU A 105 -6.49 11.72 -1.03
CA LEU A 105 -6.33 13.15 -1.29
C LEU A 105 -7.62 13.93 -0.98
N SER A 106 -7.46 15.14 -0.44
CA SER A 106 -8.53 16.12 -0.35
C SER A 106 -8.92 16.66 -1.74
N ARG A 107 -10.19 17.05 -1.89
CA ARG A 107 -10.70 17.72 -3.10
C ARG A 107 -11.58 18.89 -2.71
N PRO A 108 -11.46 20.06 -3.40
CA PRO A 108 -12.31 21.20 -3.12
C PRO A 108 -13.78 20.87 -3.44
N HIS A 109 -14.70 21.59 -2.79
CA HIS A 109 -16.12 21.47 -3.10
C HIS A 109 -16.40 21.80 -4.59
N PRO A 110 -17.12 20.97 -5.34
CA PRO A 110 -17.21 21.09 -6.80
C PRO A 110 -17.87 22.40 -7.28
N HIS A 111 -18.77 22.97 -6.49
CA HIS A 111 -19.49 24.20 -6.85
C HIS A 111 -19.08 25.42 -6.02
N TYR A 112 -18.67 25.23 -4.79
CA TYR A 112 -18.37 26.30 -3.83
C TYR A 112 -17.02 26.13 -3.14
N PRO A 113 -15.90 26.12 -3.90
CA PRO A 113 -14.58 25.74 -3.38
C PRO A 113 -14.04 26.70 -2.31
N ASN A 114 -14.55 27.95 -2.26
CA ASN A 114 -14.08 28.99 -1.34
C ASN A 114 -14.99 29.17 -0.09
N SER A 115 -16.16 28.55 -0.07
CA SER A 115 -17.15 28.76 0.98
C SER A 115 -17.67 27.48 1.63
N GLU A 116 -17.48 26.33 0.99
CA GLU A 116 -17.91 25.04 1.52
C GLU A 116 -16.77 24.02 1.56
N THR A 117 -16.80 23.17 2.57
CA THR A 117 -15.83 22.08 2.72
C THR A 117 -16.09 21.03 1.65
N GLY A 118 -15.05 20.70 0.86
CA GLY A 118 -15.08 19.55 -0.04
C GLY A 118 -14.69 18.25 0.68
N VAL A 119 -14.05 17.33 -0.05
CA VAL A 119 -13.51 16.08 0.53
C VAL A 119 -12.24 16.41 1.30
N LYS A 120 -12.18 16.03 2.57
CA LYS A 120 -10.98 16.20 3.40
C LYS A 120 -9.99 15.08 3.16
N LEU A 121 -8.76 15.31 3.57
CA LEU A 121 -7.71 14.29 3.58
C LEU A 121 -8.16 13.08 4.39
N GLY A 122 -8.14 11.88 3.80
CA GLY A 122 -8.54 10.65 4.46
C GLY A 122 -10.04 10.33 4.45
N ASP A 123 -10.94 11.28 4.12
CA ASP A 123 -12.39 11.08 4.18
C ASP A 123 -12.85 9.81 3.45
N GLU A 124 -12.29 9.50 2.27
CA GLU A 124 -12.68 8.33 1.50
C GLU A 124 -12.29 7.02 2.19
N GLN A 125 -11.18 7.00 2.91
CA GLN A 125 -10.75 5.84 3.69
C GLN A 125 -11.58 5.70 4.97
N PHE A 126 -11.76 6.78 5.74
CA PHE A 126 -12.54 6.77 6.97
C PHE A 126 -14.02 6.45 6.75
N ALA A 127 -14.59 6.82 5.62
CA ALA A 127 -15.95 6.44 5.26
C ALA A 127 -16.16 4.93 5.14
N ARG A 128 -15.08 4.14 5.08
CA ARG A 128 -15.13 2.68 4.98
C ARG A 128 -14.81 1.97 6.30
N ASP A 129 -14.66 2.69 7.40
CA ASP A 129 -14.27 2.14 8.71
C ASP A 129 -15.16 0.95 9.13
N TRP A 130 -16.47 1.07 8.97
CA TRP A 130 -17.42 -0.01 9.25
C TRP A 130 -17.11 -1.29 8.46
N ASN A 131 -16.79 -1.17 7.16
CA ASN A 131 -16.51 -2.32 6.31
C ASN A 131 -15.24 -3.07 6.79
N TRP A 132 -14.23 -2.33 7.23
CA TRP A 132 -12.99 -2.89 7.76
C TRP A 132 -13.21 -3.59 9.10
N CYS A 133 -14.00 -2.98 10.00
CA CYS A 133 -14.38 -3.57 11.28
C CYS A 133 -15.14 -4.89 11.10
N GLU A 134 -16.15 -4.92 10.23
CA GLU A 134 -16.95 -6.12 9.93
C GLU A 134 -16.09 -7.29 9.41
N ARG A 135 -15.00 -6.99 8.71
CA ARG A 135 -14.06 -7.97 8.16
C ARG A 135 -12.99 -8.40 9.15
N GLY A 136 -12.88 -7.75 10.29
CA GLY A 136 -11.84 -8.02 11.30
C GLY A 136 -10.42 -7.71 10.83
N ILE A 137 -10.26 -6.75 9.90
CA ILE A 137 -8.97 -6.30 9.38
C ILE A 137 -8.69 -4.86 9.81
N TYR A 138 -7.43 -4.44 9.72
CA TYR A 138 -6.97 -3.14 10.19
C TYR A 138 -6.37 -2.32 9.05
N ALA A 139 -6.69 -1.02 9.02
CA ALA A 139 -6.03 -0.03 8.19
C ALA A 139 -5.38 1.05 9.07
N VAL A 140 -4.07 1.26 8.87
CA VAL A 140 -3.32 2.33 9.52
C VAL A 140 -2.95 3.34 8.44
N VAL A 141 -3.54 4.53 8.50
CA VAL A 141 -3.44 5.52 7.43
C VAL A 141 -2.70 6.78 7.88
N GLY A 142 -1.93 7.39 6.98
CA GLY A 142 -1.25 8.65 7.23
C GLY A 142 -0.04 8.56 8.15
N MET A 143 0.80 7.52 8.01
CA MET A 143 1.98 7.29 8.85
C MET A 143 3.26 7.98 8.36
N GLY A 144 3.13 8.87 7.37
CA GLY A 144 4.26 9.63 6.81
C GLY A 144 4.43 11.03 7.41
#